data_72d1e3d22a1722656cd185cfa7147379
#
_entry.id   72d1e3d22a1722656cd185cfa7147379
#
_cell.length_a   1.000
_cell.length_b   1.000
_cell.length_c   1.000
_cell.angle_alpha   90.00
_cell.angle_beta   90.00
_cell.angle_gamma   90.00
#
_symmetry.space_group_name_H-M   'P 1'
#
loop_
_entity.id
_entity.type
_entity.pdbx_description
1 polymer ?
#
loop_
_entity_poly.entity_id
_entity_poly.type
_entity_poly.pdbx_seq_one_letter_code
_entity_poly.pdbx_strand_id
1 'polypeptide(L)'
;ILMFAHNGSLNRGCEAIVRSSSKIIKDTIPNSYVELASWRPETDKIIKDVDNFIDASPREIKPSFIEKARMFLELKLNKSEEYAQTQIHKATVDKIDDVDVCLSIGGDNYCYGEEQWLYTIDKNVKKKGKKLVLWACSIGEEDMTAKKLEDLKTFDLILARESLTHDMLKSKGLNNVKLVADPAFTMVKE
;
A
#
# COMPACT_ATOMS: atom_id res chain seq x y z
N ILE A 1 6.40 4.41 -10.86
CA ILE A 1 6.02 3.47 -9.78
C ILE A 1 5.67 4.29 -8.55
N LEU A 2 4.53 4.01 -7.91
CA LEU A 2 4.13 4.61 -6.64
C LEU A 2 4.24 3.57 -5.52
N MET A 3 5.08 3.83 -4.54
CA MET A 3 5.09 3.10 -3.27
C MET A 3 4.18 3.83 -2.28
N PHE A 4 3.28 3.12 -1.60
CA PHE A 4 2.33 3.70 -0.63
C PHE A 4 2.18 2.82 0.61
N ALA A 5 1.42 3.27 1.59
CA ALA A 5 1.22 2.62 2.89
C ALA A 5 2.49 2.62 3.78
N HIS A 6 3.28 3.69 3.70
CA HIS A 6 4.48 3.90 4.49
C HIS A 6 4.28 5.01 5.53
N ASN A 7 4.60 4.72 6.79
CA ASN A 7 4.40 5.64 7.92
C ASN A 7 5.66 6.44 8.29
N GLY A 8 6.68 6.43 7.43
CA GLY A 8 7.95 7.14 7.64
C GLY A 8 9.06 6.28 8.22
N SER A 9 10.30 6.79 8.10
CA SER A 9 11.55 6.09 8.43
C SER A 9 11.94 6.13 9.92
N LEU A 10 11.06 6.63 10.80
CA LEU A 10 11.28 6.51 12.25
C LEU A 10 11.22 5.03 12.71
N ASN A 11 10.44 4.21 12.01
CA ASN A 11 10.49 2.77 12.12
C ASN A 11 11.61 2.24 11.21
N ARG A 12 12.68 1.70 11.79
CA ARG A 12 13.85 1.20 11.04
C ARG A 12 13.53 0.03 10.13
N GLY A 13 12.54 -0.81 10.48
CA GLY A 13 12.07 -1.88 9.61
C GLY A 13 11.39 -1.33 8.35
N CYS A 14 10.51 -0.34 8.52
CA CYS A 14 9.85 0.33 7.38
C CYS A 14 10.87 1.06 6.50
N GLU A 15 11.85 1.76 7.10
CA GLU A 15 12.97 2.40 6.37
C GLU A 15 13.72 1.36 5.53
N ALA A 16 14.12 0.23 6.15
CA ALA A 16 14.88 -0.82 5.49
C ALA A 16 14.13 -1.39 4.27
N ILE A 17 12.83 -1.66 4.42
CA ILE A 17 11.99 -2.15 3.32
C ILE A 17 11.96 -1.15 2.17
N VAL A 18 11.71 0.15 2.44
CA VAL A 18 11.63 1.17 1.38
C VAL A 18 12.98 1.36 0.69
N ARG A 19 14.07 1.51 1.44
CA ARG A 19 15.45 1.65 0.89
C ARG A 19 15.81 0.49 -0.02
N SER A 20 15.62 -0.72 0.46
CA SER A 20 15.95 -1.92 -0.32
C SER A 20 15.07 -2.07 -1.55
N SER A 21 13.77 -1.81 -1.39
CA SER A 21 12.82 -1.94 -2.50
C SER A 21 13.07 -0.91 -3.59
N SER A 22 13.28 0.36 -3.24
CA SER A 22 13.60 1.40 -4.22
C SER A 22 14.89 1.09 -4.97
N LYS A 23 15.94 0.63 -4.25
CA LYS A 23 17.19 0.19 -4.88
C LYS A 23 16.97 -1.01 -5.82
N ILE A 24 16.27 -2.05 -5.38
CA ILE A 24 15.96 -3.21 -6.24
C ILE A 24 15.23 -2.76 -7.52
N ILE A 25 14.27 -1.85 -7.40
CA ILE A 25 13.52 -1.32 -8.54
C ILE A 25 14.47 -0.59 -9.50
N LYS A 26 15.31 0.32 -8.98
CA LYS A 26 16.26 1.09 -9.78
C LYS A 26 17.30 0.20 -10.49
N ASP A 27 17.81 -0.81 -9.79
CA ASP A 27 18.79 -1.76 -10.34
C ASP A 27 18.18 -2.69 -11.40
N THR A 28 16.88 -3.02 -11.27
CA THR A 28 16.22 -4.01 -12.13
C THR A 28 15.48 -3.40 -13.31
N ILE A 29 14.92 -2.20 -13.12
CA ILE A 29 14.13 -1.50 -14.14
C ILE A 29 14.83 -0.18 -14.49
N PRO A 30 15.68 -0.16 -15.54
CA PRO A 30 16.37 1.06 -15.95
C PRO A 30 15.39 2.20 -16.24
N ASN A 31 15.76 3.42 -15.83
CA ASN A 31 14.96 4.65 -16.00
C ASN A 31 13.60 4.63 -15.28
N SER A 32 13.38 3.73 -14.32
CA SER A 32 12.17 3.78 -13.48
C SER A 32 12.13 5.08 -12.68
N TYR A 33 10.94 5.68 -12.57
CA TYR A 33 10.66 6.80 -11.68
C TYR A 33 9.89 6.29 -10.47
N VAL A 34 10.44 6.47 -9.29
CA VAL A 34 9.93 5.92 -8.02
C VAL A 34 9.45 7.06 -7.12
N GLU A 35 8.17 7.08 -6.84
CA GLU A 35 7.56 8.00 -5.87
C GLU A 35 7.19 7.25 -4.59
N LEU A 36 7.36 7.89 -3.45
CA LEU A 36 6.98 7.38 -2.14
C LEU A 36 5.90 8.27 -1.52
N ALA A 37 4.71 7.72 -1.36
CA ALA A 37 3.65 8.32 -0.57
C ALA A 37 3.83 7.92 0.90
N SER A 38 4.30 8.88 1.71
CA SER A 38 4.64 8.69 3.12
C SER A 38 3.80 9.58 4.02
N TRP A 39 3.49 9.09 5.21
CA TRP A 39 2.83 9.91 6.22
C TRP A 39 3.79 10.88 6.93
N ARG A 40 5.11 10.64 6.81
CA ARG A 40 6.17 11.46 7.40
C ARG A 40 7.34 11.62 6.44
N PRO A 41 7.12 12.28 5.28
CA PRO A 41 8.12 12.35 4.22
C PRO A 41 9.41 13.07 4.64
N GLU A 42 9.35 13.90 5.67
CA GLU A 42 10.53 14.56 6.24
C GLU A 42 11.54 13.56 6.82
N THR A 43 11.08 12.39 7.29
CA THR A 43 11.93 11.33 7.83
C THR A 43 12.56 10.46 6.75
N ASP A 44 12.02 10.51 5.53
CA ASP A 44 12.39 9.63 4.42
C ASP A 44 13.46 10.22 3.51
N LYS A 45 13.83 11.50 3.69
CA LYS A 45 14.83 12.21 2.86
C LYS A 45 16.22 11.57 2.84
N ILE A 46 16.48 10.64 3.75
CA ILE A 46 17.71 9.84 3.78
C ILE A 46 17.73 8.74 2.72
N ILE A 47 16.59 8.42 2.11
CA ILE A 47 16.45 7.36 1.10
C ILE A 47 16.83 7.95 -0.27
N LYS A 48 17.91 7.43 -0.87
CA LYS A 48 18.52 8.01 -2.08
C LYS A 48 17.84 7.56 -3.39
N ASP A 49 17.27 6.35 -3.40
CA ASP A 49 16.73 5.73 -4.61
C ASP A 49 15.22 6.01 -4.83
N VAL A 50 14.68 7.02 -4.14
CA VAL A 50 13.34 7.57 -4.34
C VAL A 50 13.46 8.92 -5.02
N ASP A 51 12.78 9.11 -6.15
CA ASP A 51 12.87 10.34 -6.95
C ASP A 51 11.98 11.45 -6.40
N ASN A 52 10.84 11.09 -5.79
CA ASN A 52 9.91 12.08 -5.25
C ASN A 52 9.22 11.56 -3.98
N PHE A 53 9.06 12.44 -2.99
CA PHE A 53 8.36 12.16 -1.73
C PHE A 53 7.06 12.94 -1.68
N ILE A 54 5.96 12.24 -1.42
CA ILE A 54 4.61 12.79 -1.35
C ILE A 54 4.17 12.77 0.10
N ASP A 55 3.74 13.91 0.62
CA ASP A 55 3.06 13.97 1.91
C ASP A 55 1.65 13.35 1.76
N ALA A 56 1.55 12.11 2.21
CA ALA A 56 0.36 11.29 2.19
C ALA A 56 -0.28 11.15 3.59
N SER A 57 0.11 11.99 4.54
CA SER A 57 -0.52 12.03 5.87
C SER A 57 -2.04 12.19 5.73
N PRO A 58 -2.83 11.47 6.54
CA PRO A 58 -4.29 11.56 6.52
C PRO A 58 -4.75 13.01 6.70
N ARG A 59 -5.54 13.52 5.76
CA ARG A 59 -5.98 14.92 5.78
C ARG A 59 -7.27 15.07 6.58
N GLU A 60 -7.34 16.12 7.38
CA GLU A 60 -8.61 16.57 7.93
C GLU A 60 -9.53 17.00 6.78
N ILE A 61 -10.69 16.35 6.67
CA ILE A 61 -11.70 16.74 5.67
C ILE A 61 -12.69 17.73 6.26
N LYS A 62 -12.96 18.80 5.52
CA LYS A 62 -14.01 19.78 5.84
C LYS A 62 -15.10 19.70 4.77
N PRO A 63 -15.96 18.65 4.81
CA PRO A 63 -16.90 18.39 3.75
C PRO A 63 -17.99 19.47 3.67
N SER A 64 -18.29 19.89 2.46
CA SER A 64 -19.45 20.73 2.13
C SER A 64 -20.76 20.00 2.50
N PHE A 65 -21.88 20.72 2.44
CA PHE A 65 -23.20 20.12 2.71
C PHE A 65 -23.52 18.96 1.75
N ILE A 66 -23.16 19.08 0.47
CA ILE A 66 -23.39 18.03 -0.54
C ILE A 66 -22.52 16.79 -0.25
N GLU A 67 -21.27 17.01 0.09
CA GLU A 67 -20.36 15.91 0.44
C GLU A 67 -20.79 15.18 1.73
N LYS A 68 -21.28 15.92 2.74
CA LYS A 68 -21.88 15.33 3.95
C LYS A 68 -23.09 14.47 3.62
N ALA A 69 -23.97 14.94 2.74
CA ALA A 69 -25.14 14.18 2.30
C ALA A 69 -24.71 12.91 1.54
N ARG A 70 -23.70 13.00 0.67
CA ARG A 70 -23.13 11.86 -0.04
C ARG A 70 -22.53 10.83 0.92
N MET A 71 -21.68 11.26 1.86
CA MET A 71 -21.08 10.38 2.89
C MET A 71 -22.16 9.67 3.71
N PHE A 72 -23.19 10.43 4.12
CA PHE A 72 -24.30 9.87 4.90
C PHE A 72 -25.07 8.82 4.10
N LEU A 73 -25.39 9.10 2.83
CA LEU A 73 -26.09 8.14 1.97
C LEU A 73 -25.27 6.89 1.71
N GLU A 74 -23.97 7.05 1.45
CA GLU A 74 -23.06 5.94 1.22
C GLU A 74 -22.95 5.04 2.46
N LEU A 75 -22.79 5.63 3.64
CA LEU A 75 -22.74 4.90 4.90
C LEU A 75 -24.08 4.18 5.18
N LYS A 76 -25.19 4.84 4.93
CA LYS A 76 -26.52 4.30 5.26
C LYS A 76 -27.00 3.24 4.27
N LEU A 77 -26.75 3.40 2.97
CA LEU A 77 -27.20 2.49 1.92
C LEU A 77 -26.19 1.38 1.66
N ASN A 78 -24.91 1.69 1.59
CA ASN A 78 -23.87 0.76 1.18
C ASN A 78 -23.02 0.26 2.35
N LYS A 79 -23.21 0.78 3.56
CA LYS A 79 -22.35 0.53 4.74
C LYS A 79 -20.86 0.72 4.42
N SER A 80 -20.54 1.72 3.60
CA SER A 80 -19.21 2.01 3.08
C SER A 80 -18.78 3.42 3.47
N GLU A 81 -17.51 3.59 3.75
CA GLU A 81 -16.86 4.88 4.01
C GLU A 81 -15.90 5.26 2.87
N GLU A 82 -16.01 4.59 1.72
CA GLU A 82 -15.06 4.70 0.61
C GLU A 82 -14.83 6.14 0.16
N TYR A 83 -15.90 6.94 0.04
CA TYR A 83 -15.76 8.35 -0.36
C TYR A 83 -14.98 9.15 0.69
N ALA A 84 -15.31 8.99 1.97
CA ALA A 84 -14.60 9.67 3.06
C ALA A 84 -13.13 9.30 3.09
N GLN A 85 -12.81 8.00 3.03
CA GLN A 85 -11.44 7.50 3.00
C GLN A 85 -10.68 8.00 1.77
N THR A 86 -11.31 8.05 0.60
CA THR A 86 -10.73 8.62 -0.63
C THR A 86 -10.36 10.10 -0.44
N GLN A 87 -11.18 10.88 0.24
CA GLN A 87 -10.87 12.30 0.51
C GLN A 87 -9.75 12.45 1.55
N ILE A 88 -9.74 11.64 2.61
CA ILE A 88 -8.69 11.64 3.64
C ILE A 88 -7.34 11.32 3.00
N HIS A 89 -7.28 10.31 2.13
CA HIS A 89 -6.06 9.84 1.47
C HIS A 89 -5.88 10.37 0.04
N LYS A 90 -6.50 11.52 -0.25
CA LYS A 90 -6.52 12.12 -1.59
C LYS A 90 -5.12 12.31 -2.19
N ALA A 91 -4.13 12.64 -1.39
CA ALA A 91 -2.76 12.85 -1.86
C ALA A 91 -2.18 11.59 -2.54
N THR A 92 -2.40 10.41 -1.97
CA THR A 92 -2.01 9.13 -2.58
C THR A 92 -2.89 8.82 -3.79
N VAL A 93 -4.22 8.98 -3.65
CA VAL A 93 -5.18 8.60 -4.70
C VAL A 93 -5.01 9.43 -5.97
N ASP A 94 -4.71 10.72 -5.86
CA ASP A 94 -4.47 11.60 -7.01
C ASP A 94 -3.22 11.16 -7.80
N LYS A 95 -2.20 10.63 -7.11
CA LYS A 95 -0.95 10.19 -7.74
C LYS A 95 -1.06 8.89 -8.53
N ILE A 96 -2.10 8.10 -8.30
CA ILE A 96 -2.31 6.84 -9.02
C ILE A 96 -2.42 7.07 -10.54
N ASP A 97 -2.95 8.19 -10.99
CA ASP A 97 -3.11 8.47 -12.43
C ASP A 97 -1.75 8.64 -13.14
N ASP A 98 -0.75 9.12 -12.42
CA ASP A 98 0.57 9.48 -12.95
C ASP A 98 1.54 8.27 -13.08
N VAL A 99 1.13 7.08 -12.61
CA VAL A 99 2.00 5.91 -12.52
C VAL A 99 1.43 4.67 -13.22
N ASP A 100 2.26 3.68 -13.50
CA ASP A 100 1.86 2.42 -14.12
C ASP A 100 1.59 1.33 -13.08
N VAL A 101 2.35 1.36 -11.98
CA VAL A 101 2.35 0.34 -10.93
C VAL A 101 2.30 0.99 -9.57
N CYS A 102 1.43 0.49 -8.70
CA CYS A 102 1.32 0.86 -7.30
C CYS A 102 1.77 -0.32 -6.42
N LEU A 103 2.70 -0.07 -5.51
CA LEU A 103 3.20 -1.05 -4.55
C LEU A 103 2.66 -0.68 -3.15
N SER A 104 1.81 -1.51 -2.59
CA SER A 104 1.47 -1.46 -1.16
C SER A 104 2.67 -1.99 -0.40
N ILE A 105 3.44 -1.06 0.22
CA ILE A 105 4.73 -1.34 0.83
C ILE A 105 4.66 -1.13 2.34
N GLY A 106 4.70 -2.18 3.08
CA GLY A 106 4.64 -2.16 4.52
C GLY A 106 4.44 -3.58 4.97
N GLY A 107 5.50 -4.24 5.41
CA GLY A 107 5.55 -5.68 5.61
C GLY A 107 4.42 -6.26 6.45
N ASP A 108 3.81 -5.49 7.32
CA ASP A 108 2.77 -5.90 8.28
C ASP A 108 1.46 -5.10 8.18
N ASN A 109 1.27 -4.31 7.14
CA ASN A 109 0.06 -3.48 7.00
C ASN A 109 -1.26 -4.29 7.02
N TYR A 110 -1.22 -5.55 6.60
CA TYR A 110 -2.36 -6.47 6.64
C TYR A 110 -2.45 -7.31 7.92
N CYS A 111 -1.54 -7.11 8.89
CA CYS A 111 -1.55 -7.81 10.19
C CYS A 111 -2.46 -7.16 11.24
N TYR A 112 -3.01 -5.99 10.97
CA TYR A 112 -3.81 -5.23 11.94
C TYR A 112 -5.24 -5.10 11.45
N GLY A 113 -6.19 -5.73 12.13
CA GLY A 113 -7.63 -5.58 11.95
C GLY A 113 -8.12 -5.30 10.52
N GLU A 114 -9.16 -4.47 10.42
CA GLU A 114 -9.78 -4.05 9.16
C GLU A 114 -9.33 -2.63 8.79
N GLU A 115 -8.36 -2.53 7.91
CA GLU A 115 -7.76 -1.25 7.46
C GLU A 115 -8.53 -0.67 6.26
N GLN A 116 -9.68 -0.03 6.53
CA GLN A 116 -10.57 0.52 5.49
C GLN A 116 -9.90 1.49 4.53
N TRP A 117 -8.95 2.29 5.02
CA TRP A 117 -8.19 3.24 4.21
C TRP A 117 -7.34 2.54 3.16
N LEU A 118 -6.71 1.41 3.54
CA LEU A 118 -5.86 0.62 2.66
C LEU A 118 -6.70 0.02 1.53
N TYR A 119 -7.80 -0.68 1.86
CA TYR A 119 -8.73 -1.24 0.87
C TYR A 119 -9.30 -0.16 -0.06
N THR A 120 -9.48 1.07 0.45
CA THR A 120 -9.96 2.17 -0.37
C THR A 120 -8.90 2.61 -1.39
N ILE A 121 -7.63 2.69 -1.01
CA ILE A 121 -6.54 3.01 -1.94
C ILE A 121 -6.43 1.90 -2.99
N ASP A 122 -6.39 0.63 -2.58
CA ASP A 122 -6.27 -0.54 -3.46
C ASP A 122 -7.39 -0.57 -4.50
N LYS A 123 -8.62 -0.34 -4.06
CA LYS A 123 -9.78 -0.23 -4.94
C LYS A 123 -9.67 0.94 -5.93
N ASN A 124 -9.14 2.08 -5.51
CA ASN A 124 -8.89 3.22 -6.42
C ASN A 124 -7.82 2.87 -7.46
N VAL A 125 -6.74 2.17 -7.08
CA VAL A 125 -5.74 1.67 -8.04
C VAL A 125 -6.40 0.82 -9.11
N LYS A 126 -7.22 -0.15 -8.71
CA LYS A 126 -7.92 -1.05 -9.65
C LYS A 126 -8.96 -0.32 -10.51
N LYS A 127 -9.72 0.62 -9.94
CA LYS A 127 -10.67 1.46 -10.69
C LYS A 127 -10.00 2.28 -11.79
N LYS A 128 -8.76 2.73 -11.55
CA LYS A 128 -7.95 3.49 -12.51
C LYS A 128 -7.18 2.58 -13.48
N GLY A 129 -7.39 1.27 -13.44
CA GLY A 129 -6.78 0.29 -14.35
C GLY A 129 -5.27 0.09 -14.16
N LYS A 130 -4.72 0.50 -13.02
CA LYS A 130 -3.31 0.39 -12.73
C LYS A 130 -2.97 -0.99 -12.12
N LYS A 131 -1.69 -1.36 -12.19
CA LYS A 131 -1.18 -2.57 -11.55
C LYS A 131 -1.02 -2.36 -10.05
N LEU A 132 -1.48 -3.33 -9.27
CA LEU A 132 -1.44 -3.31 -7.82
C LEU A 132 -0.64 -4.52 -7.30
N VAL A 133 0.40 -4.25 -6.53
CA VAL A 133 1.26 -5.29 -5.96
C VAL A 133 1.34 -5.11 -4.44
N LEU A 134 1.08 -6.18 -3.70
CA LEU A 134 1.39 -6.24 -2.27
C LEU A 134 2.84 -6.70 -2.10
N TRP A 135 3.68 -5.81 -1.57
CA TRP A 135 5.12 -5.97 -1.60
C TRP A 135 5.68 -6.44 -0.25
N ALA A 136 6.24 -7.66 -0.25
CA ALA A 136 6.94 -8.24 0.90
C ALA A 136 6.10 -8.30 2.18
N CYS A 137 4.87 -8.82 2.09
CA CYS A 137 3.94 -8.87 3.22
C CYS A 137 4.14 -10.09 4.13
N SER A 138 3.78 -9.89 5.40
CA SER A 138 3.42 -10.95 6.35
C SER A 138 1.97 -10.76 6.77
N ILE A 139 1.20 -11.84 6.91
CA ILE A 139 -0.20 -11.82 7.33
C ILE A 139 -0.44 -13.05 8.19
N GLY A 140 -0.90 -12.85 9.44
CA GLY A 140 -1.32 -13.94 10.30
C GLY A 140 -2.64 -14.57 9.86
N GLU A 141 -2.83 -15.85 10.13
CA GLU A 141 -4.10 -16.52 9.80
C GLU A 141 -5.26 -15.95 10.63
N GLU A 142 -4.99 -15.56 11.88
CA GLU A 142 -5.92 -14.90 12.79
C GLU A 142 -6.39 -13.53 12.30
N ASP A 143 -5.60 -12.88 11.46
CA ASP A 143 -5.93 -11.57 10.88
C ASP A 143 -6.73 -11.67 9.57
N MET A 144 -6.92 -12.89 9.04
CA MET A 144 -7.58 -13.12 7.76
C MET A 144 -9.10 -13.08 7.88
N THR A 145 -9.68 -11.91 7.59
CA THR A 145 -11.12 -11.74 7.49
C THR A 145 -11.63 -11.98 6.06
N ALA A 146 -12.93 -12.19 5.90
CA ALA A 146 -13.55 -12.34 4.58
C ALA A 146 -13.33 -11.09 3.71
N LYS A 147 -13.41 -9.89 4.32
CA LYS A 147 -13.21 -8.61 3.62
C LYS A 147 -11.77 -8.43 3.18
N LYS A 148 -10.82 -8.76 4.05
CA LYS A 148 -9.39 -8.75 3.71
C LYS A 148 -9.08 -9.70 2.56
N LEU A 149 -9.65 -10.90 2.58
CA LEU A 149 -9.49 -11.88 1.50
C LEU A 149 -10.06 -11.36 0.17
N GLU A 150 -11.22 -10.69 0.18
CA GLU A 150 -11.79 -10.09 -1.02
C GLU A 150 -10.90 -8.96 -1.58
N ASP A 151 -10.31 -8.15 -0.72
CA ASP A 151 -9.35 -7.11 -1.13
C ASP A 151 -8.09 -7.74 -1.74
N LEU A 152 -7.49 -8.73 -1.09
CA LEU A 152 -6.29 -9.44 -1.56
C LEU A 152 -6.49 -10.13 -2.93
N LYS A 153 -7.71 -10.56 -3.27
CA LYS A 153 -8.04 -11.08 -4.59
C LYS A 153 -7.91 -10.04 -5.71
N THR A 154 -7.93 -8.76 -5.39
CA THR A 154 -7.83 -7.67 -6.37
C THR A 154 -6.40 -7.39 -6.81
N PHE A 155 -5.41 -7.83 -6.05
CA PHE A 155 -3.99 -7.63 -6.36
C PHE A 155 -3.59 -8.39 -7.62
N ASP A 156 -2.77 -7.75 -8.47
CA ASP A 156 -2.15 -8.41 -9.62
C ASP A 156 -1.05 -9.39 -9.18
N LEU A 157 -0.36 -9.07 -8.08
CA LEU A 157 0.70 -9.90 -7.49
C LEU A 157 0.82 -9.65 -5.99
N ILE A 158 1.02 -10.72 -5.24
CA ILE A 158 1.31 -10.67 -3.81
C ILE A 158 2.68 -11.34 -3.57
N LEU A 159 3.60 -10.60 -2.97
CA LEU A 159 4.92 -11.08 -2.60
C LEU A 159 4.94 -11.33 -1.09
N ALA A 160 4.77 -12.58 -0.68
CA ALA A 160 4.88 -12.99 0.71
C ALA A 160 6.36 -13.17 1.09
N ARG A 161 6.80 -12.56 2.18
CA ARG A 161 8.21 -12.61 2.61
C ARG A 161 8.57 -13.82 3.48
N GLU A 162 7.61 -14.68 3.79
CA GLU A 162 7.81 -15.91 4.52
C GLU A 162 6.77 -16.99 4.15
N SER A 163 7.09 -18.26 4.45
CA SER A 163 6.31 -19.39 3.98
C SER A 163 4.92 -19.50 4.62
N LEU A 164 4.76 -19.11 5.89
CA LEU A 164 3.47 -19.19 6.59
C LEU A 164 2.40 -18.34 5.87
N THR A 165 2.72 -17.08 5.57
CA THR A 165 1.83 -16.20 4.78
C THR A 165 1.60 -16.78 3.37
N HIS A 166 2.67 -17.21 2.69
CA HIS A 166 2.55 -17.77 1.34
C HIS A 166 1.60 -18.96 1.31
N ASP A 167 1.81 -19.95 2.18
CA ASP A 167 1.05 -21.19 2.18
C ASP A 167 -0.40 -20.96 2.63
N MET A 168 -0.60 -20.08 3.62
CA MET A 168 -1.93 -19.69 4.07
C MET A 168 -2.70 -19.01 2.93
N LEU A 169 -2.13 -18.04 2.20
CA LEU A 169 -2.79 -17.37 1.09
C LEU A 169 -3.10 -18.33 -0.06
N LYS A 170 -2.18 -19.26 -0.36
CA LYS A 170 -2.41 -20.33 -1.34
C LYS A 170 -3.58 -21.24 -0.92
N SER A 171 -3.66 -21.63 0.35
CA SER A 171 -4.76 -22.45 0.87
C SER A 171 -6.12 -21.75 0.78
N LYS A 172 -6.15 -20.41 0.84
CA LYS A 172 -7.35 -19.57 0.63
C LYS A 172 -7.69 -19.34 -0.85
N GLY A 173 -6.95 -19.97 -1.77
CA GLY A 173 -7.23 -19.95 -3.20
C GLY A 173 -6.64 -18.79 -3.99
N LEU A 174 -5.72 -18.01 -3.40
CA LEU A 174 -5.01 -16.96 -4.15
C LEU A 174 -3.90 -17.58 -5.02
N ASN A 175 -3.97 -17.38 -6.33
CA ASN A 175 -3.01 -17.94 -7.28
C ASN A 175 -1.87 -16.99 -7.64
N ASN A 176 -2.03 -15.70 -7.38
CA ASN A 176 -1.12 -14.61 -7.68
C ASN A 176 -0.08 -14.36 -6.57
N VAL A 177 0.16 -15.33 -5.68
CA VAL A 177 1.10 -15.24 -4.56
C VAL A 177 2.44 -15.88 -4.93
N LYS A 178 3.54 -15.19 -4.59
CA LYS A 178 4.92 -15.68 -4.72
C LYS A 178 5.63 -15.54 -3.38
N LEU A 179 6.44 -16.54 -3.05
CA LEU A 179 7.34 -16.51 -1.91
C LEU A 179 8.63 -15.79 -2.33
N VAL A 180 9.05 -14.81 -1.54
CA VAL A 180 10.29 -14.04 -1.73
C VAL A 180 11.00 -13.85 -0.40
N ALA A 181 12.24 -13.40 -0.42
CA ALA A 181 12.90 -12.92 0.79
C ALA A 181 12.42 -11.49 1.13
N ASP A 182 12.50 -11.12 2.40
CA ASP A 182 12.28 -9.73 2.79
C ASP A 182 13.33 -8.84 2.09
N PRO A 183 12.95 -7.77 1.40
CA PRO A 183 13.88 -6.89 0.69
C PRO A 183 14.94 -6.28 1.62
N ALA A 184 14.66 -6.13 2.92
CA ALA A 184 15.63 -5.64 3.88
C ALA A 184 16.92 -6.49 3.96
N PHE A 185 16.88 -7.77 3.58
CA PHE A 185 18.07 -8.60 3.50
C PHE A 185 19.06 -8.18 2.41
N THR A 186 18.65 -7.34 1.47
CA THR A 186 19.54 -6.82 0.41
C THR A 186 20.28 -5.55 0.84
N MET A 187 20.02 -5.02 2.03
CA MET A 187 20.73 -3.85 2.54
C MET A 187 22.22 -4.13 2.69
N VAL A 188 23.02 -3.27 2.07
CA VAL A 188 24.47 -3.25 2.27
C VAL A 188 24.77 -2.31 3.41
N LYS A 189 25.69 -2.69 4.29
CA LYS A 189 26.20 -1.81 5.35
C LYS A 189 26.95 -0.65 4.69
N GLU A 190 26.48 0.58 4.90
CA GLU A 190 27.21 1.82 4.55
C GLU A 190 28.34 2.09 5.55
#